data_17ef8d3d8571d3c325484a7573125823
#
_entry.id   17ef8d3d8571d3c325484a7573125823
#
_cell.length_a   1.000
_cell.length_b   1.000
_cell.length_c   1.000
_cell.angle_alpha   90.00
_cell.angle_beta   90.00
_cell.angle_gamma   90.00
#
_symmetry.space_group_name_H-M   'P 1'
#
loop_
_entity.id
_entity.type
_entity.pdbx_description
1 polymer ?
#
loop_
_entity_poly.entity_id
_entity_poly.type
_entity_poly.pdbx_seq_one_letter_code
_entity_poly.pdbx_strand_id
1 'polypeptide(L)'
;MPEFPISSIIPSAPWRRQVGRGLIFAALLLFVLPSPPEARAYRHRVWGEYGGSQRYGCPSPPRRSFPGGYLGEHYSPEENLEAIDVAMIDRAKRTIDIAMYSFTDRAIADALLRAARRGVRIRIYRDRIQVRDRGDKTRRLLESKAGREHITVLVKRNSSRNIMHLKAYAIDGLILRTGSANWSPPGEGAFCRRGYRSHHAQQDNNLFLTMDKKEVNRFERTFNRIYGRESNRPWRPEMGRKKGRH
;
A
#
# COMPACT_ATOMS: atom_id res chain seq x y z
N MET A 1 -22.05 -43.49 -0.83
CA MET A 1 -23.24 -42.93 -1.42
C MET A 1 -24.37 -43.00 -0.39
N PRO A 2 -24.89 -41.88 0.02
CA PRO A 2 -26.18 -41.41 -0.48
C PRO A 2 -26.20 -39.94 -0.87
N GLU A 3 -27.01 -39.65 -1.86
CA GLU A 3 -27.27 -38.35 -2.46
C GLU A 3 -28.16 -37.49 -1.55
N PHE A 4 -27.91 -36.16 -1.51
CA PHE A 4 -28.85 -35.18 -0.95
C PHE A 4 -29.47 -34.35 -2.08
N PRO A 5 -30.79 -34.26 -2.19
CA PRO A 5 -31.41 -33.42 -3.21
C PRO A 5 -31.52 -31.98 -2.76
N ILE A 6 -31.14 -31.05 -3.67
CA ILE A 6 -31.40 -29.64 -3.54
C ILE A 6 -32.85 -29.38 -3.98
N SER A 7 -33.69 -28.95 -3.05
CA SER A 7 -35.04 -28.49 -3.36
C SER A 7 -35.12 -26.98 -3.26
N SER A 8 -35.49 -26.39 -4.37
CA SER A 8 -35.80 -25.00 -4.61
C SER A 8 -37.09 -24.57 -3.91
N ILE A 9 -37.09 -23.43 -3.20
CA ILE A 9 -38.31 -22.67 -2.90
C ILE A 9 -38.03 -21.20 -3.08
N ILE A 10 -38.52 -20.60 -4.16
CA ILE A 10 -38.71 -19.18 -4.36
C ILE A 10 -40.19 -18.89 -4.22
N PRO A 11 -40.66 -18.03 -3.31
CA PRO A 11 -42.03 -17.55 -3.35
C PRO A 11 -42.16 -16.31 -4.21
N SER A 12 -42.94 -16.39 -5.25
CA SER A 12 -43.41 -15.29 -6.08
C SER A 12 -44.57 -14.56 -5.39
N ALA A 13 -44.45 -13.24 -5.18
CA ALA A 13 -45.55 -12.40 -4.78
C ALA A 13 -45.97 -11.45 -5.93
N PRO A 14 -47.29 -11.35 -6.25
CA PRO A 14 -47.76 -10.50 -7.34
C PRO A 14 -48.04 -9.09 -6.86
N TRP A 15 -47.46 -8.10 -7.51
CA TRP A 15 -47.81 -6.67 -7.34
C TRP A 15 -48.98 -6.32 -8.20
N ARG A 16 -50.17 -6.17 -7.61
CA ARG A 16 -51.34 -5.54 -8.27
C ARG A 16 -51.20 -4.02 -8.26
N ARG A 17 -51.27 -3.45 -9.45
CA ARG A 17 -51.41 -1.99 -9.65
C ARG A 17 -52.82 -1.57 -9.23
N GLN A 18 -52.95 -0.59 -8.35
CA GLN A 18 -54.16 0.23 -8.24
C GLN A 18 -53.77 1.68 -8.59
N VAL A 19 -54.41 2.17 -9.65
CA VAL A 19 -54.34 3.53 -10.10
C VAL A 19 -55.45 4.28 -9.38
N GLY A 20 -55.11 5.17 -8.49
CA GLY A 20 -56.02 6.15 -7.88
C GLY A 20 -55.57 7.56 -8.23
N ARG A 21 -56.42 8.26 -9.01
CA ARG A 21 -56.27 9.70 -9.31
C ARG A 21 -56.61 10.49 -8.05
N GLY A 22 -55.65 11.20 -7.48
CA GLY A 22 -55.85 12.21 -6.47
C GLY A 22 -54.81 13.32 -6.63
N LEU A 23 -55.28 14.46 -7.13
CA LEU A 23 -54.50 15.71 -7.15
C LEU A 23 -54.33 16.21 -5.71
N ILE A 24 -53.17 16.11 -5.15
CA ILE A 24 -52.77 16.82 -3.91
C ILE A 24 -51.57 17.68 -4.25
N PHE A 25 -51.79 19.00 -4.21
CA PHE A 25 -50.73 19.99 -4.17
C PHE A 25 -49.96 19.78 -2.86
N ALA A 26 -48.78 19.17 -2.92
CA ALA A 26 -47.85 19.16 -1.82
C ALA A 26 -46.79 20.21 -2.04
N ALA A 27 -46.87 21.29 -1.29
CA ALA A 27 -45.81 22.29 -1.19
C ALA A 27 -44.54 21.59 -0.72
N LEU A 28 -43.50 21.55 -1.55
CA LEU A 28 -42.18 21.08 -1.19
C LEU A 28 -41.54 22.15 -0.27
N LEU A 29 -41.76 22.01 1.02
CA LEU A 29 -40.89 22.62 2.04
C LEU A 29 -39.57 21.89 2.01
N LEU A 30 -38.57 22.47 1.33
CA LEU A 30 -37.15 22.08 1.48
C LEU A 30 -36.72 22.35 2.91
N PHE A 31 -36.90 21.34 3.78
CA PHE A 31 -36.20 21.31 5.04
C PHE A 31 -34.70 21.10 4.74
N VAL A 32 -33.98 22.23 4.68
CA VAL A 32 -32.53 22.21 4.81
C VAL A 32 -32.24 21.81 6.25
N LEU A 33 -32.07 20.51 6.49
CA LEU A 33 -31.61 20.03 7.79
C LEU A 33 -30.20 20.58 8.01
N PRO A 34 -29.93 21.34 9.06
CA PRO A 34 -28.59 21.75 9.40
C PRO A 34 -27.76 20.48 9.63
N SER A 35 -26.58 20.42 9.02
CA SER A 35 -25.63 19.33 9.29
C SER A 35 -25.41 19.25 10.79
N PRO A 36 -25.44 18.05 11.39
CA PRO A 36 -25.23 17.91 12.83
C PRO A 36 -23.91 18.58 13.23
N PRO A 37 -23.89 19.34 14.32
CA PRO A 37 -22.70 20.09 14.76
C PRO A 37 -21.48 19.20 14.97
N GLU A 38 -21.69 17.91 15.23
CA GLU A 38 -20.63 16.92 15.35
C GLU A 38 -19.85 16.66 14.06
N ALA A 39 -20.50 16.67 12.88
CA ALA A 39 -19.82 16.48 11.60
C ALA A 39 -18.92 17.69 11.28
N ARG A 40 -19.31 18.89 11.73
CA ARG A 40 -18.48 20.10 11.59
C ARG A 40 -17.33 20.12 12.61
N ALA A 41 -17.58 19.67 13.84
CA ALA A 41 -16.56 19.55 14.88
C ALA A 41 -15.55 18.43 14.57
N TYR A 42 -15.99 17.30 13.95
CA TYR A 42 -15.11 16.24 13.50
C TYR A 42 -14.17 16.73 12.38
N ARG A 43 -14.72 17.45 11.39
CA ARG A 43 -13.91 18.04 10.31
C ARG A 43 -12.89 19.06 10.84
N HIS A 44 -13.26 19.91 11.79
CA HIS A 44 -12.34 20.88 12.41
C HIS A 44 -11.33 20.24 13.36
N ARG A 45 -11.66 19.15 14.05
CA ARG A 45 -10.75 18.47 14.98
C ARG A 45 -9.70 17.65 14.25
N VAL A 46 -10.08 16.95 13.19
CA VAL A 46 -9.15 16.17 12.37
C VAL A 46 -8.25 17.08 11.49
N TRP A 47 -8.78 18.21 11.02
CA TRP A 47 -8.01 19.14 10.18
C TRP A 47 -7.38 20.30 10.95
N GLY A 48 -7.87 20.64 12.14
CA GLY A 48 -7.36 21.74 12.97
C GLY A 48 -6.05 21.40 13.70
N GLU A 49 -5.83 20.14 14.06
CA GLU A 49 -4.54 19.70 14.62
C GLU A 49 -3.45 19.57 13.56
N TYR A 50 -3.82 19.38 12.27
CA TYR A 50 -2.88 19.37 11.14
C TYR A 50 -2.75 20.74 10.45
N GLY A 51 -3.59 21.71 10.79
CA GLY A 51 -3.66 23.05 10.17
C GLY A 51 -2.77 24.11 10.81
N GLY A 52 -2.04 23.80 11.86
CA GLY A 52 -1.02 24.69 12.40
C GLY A 52 0.12 24.85 11.40
N SER A 53 0.45 26.08 11.05
CA SER A 53 1.52 26.49 10.13
C SER A 53 2.92 26.04 10.61
N GLN A 54 3.12 24.77 10.79
CA GLN A 54 4.46 24.20 10.93
C GLN A 54 5.06 24.11 9.53
N ARG A 55 6.01 25.00 9.29
CA ARG A 55 6.86 25.00 8.11
C ARG A 55 7.41 23.59 7.89
N TYR A 56 6.74 22.83 6.99
CA TYR A 56 7.25 21.71 6.22
C TYR A 56 8.27 20.74 6.91
N GLY A 57 8.08 20.42 8.16
CA GLY A 57 8.68 19.23 8.74
C GLY A 57 7.65 18.12 8.73
N CYS A 58 7.94 16.99 8.06
CA CYS A 58 7.15 15.80 8.31
C CYS A 58 7.09 15.58 9.81
N PRO A 59 5.91 15.41 10.42
CA PRO A 59 5.87 14.93 11.78
C PRO A 59 6.69 13.65 11.79
N SER A 60 7.76 13.64 12.58
CA SER A 60 8.47 12.39 12.85
C SER A 60 7.40 11.40 13.29
N PRO A 61 7.41 10.17 12.77
CA PRO A 61 6.47 9.17 13.27
C PRO A 61 6.53 9.23 14.78
N PRO A 62 5.41 9.21 15.48
CA PRO A 62 5.40 9.30 16.93
C PRO A 62 6.46 8.36 17.46
N ARG A 63 7.24 8.78 18.47
CA ARG A 63 8.26 7.92 19.10
C ARG A 63 7.56 6.73 19.75
N ARG A 64 7.16 5.78 18.94
CA ARG A 64 6.55 4.55 19.39
C ARG A 64 7.65 3.56 19.76
N SER A 65 7.44 2.80 20.83
CA SER A 65 8.34 1.71 21.19
C SER A 65 8.37 0.68 20.07
N PHE A 66 9.56 0.42 19.53
CA PHE A 66 9.72 -0.61 18.50
C PHE A 66 9.79 -2.02 19.13
N PRO A 67 9.17 -3.04 18.52
CA PRO A 67 8.21 -2.95 17.40
C PRO A 67 6.78 -2.68 17.84
N GLY A 68 6.46 -2.82 19.13
CA GLY A 68 5.10 -2.90 19.67
C GLY A 68 4.19 -1.74 19.29
N GLY A 69 4.69 -0.51 19.29
CA GLY A 69 3.88 0.66 18.94
C GLY A 69 3.52 0.81 17.46
N TYR A 70 4.05 -0.07 16.60
CA TYR A 70 3.76 -0.10 15.16
C TYR A 70 2.99 -1.35 14.71
N LEU A 71 2.77 -2.31 15.63
CA LEU A 71 2.01 -3.50 15.29
C LEU A 71 0.52 -3.18 15.13
N GLY A 72 -0.14 -3.89 14.22
CA GLY A 72 -1.55 -3.72 13.92
C GLY A 72 -1.81 -3.06 12.59
N GLU A 73 -3.04 -2.57 12.44
CA GLU A 73 -3.53 -1.89 11.25
C GLU A 73 -3.24 -0.40 11.31
N HIS A 74 -2.85 0.14 10.16
CA HIS A 74 -2.66 1.56 9.90
C HIS A 74 -3.33 1.94 8.58
N TYR A 75 -3.91 3.12 8.50
CA TYR A 75 -4.68 3.54 7.33
C TYR A 75 -4.20 4.89 6.80
N SER A 76 -4.04 4.99 5.48
CA SER A 76 -3.92 6.27 4.78
C SER A 76 -5.30 6.69 4.27
N PRO A 77 -5.57 7.99 4.18
CA PRO A 77 -4.68 9.13 4.39
C PRO A 77 -4.54 9.63 5.83
N GLU A 78 -5.17 9.01 6.82
CA GLU A 78 -5.17 9.44 8.22
C GLU A 78 -3.78 9.31 8.85
N GLU A 79 -3.03 8.28 8.45
CA GLU A 79 -1.66 8.06 8.89
C GLU A 79 -0.68 8.14 7.72
N ASN A 80 0.53 8.56 8.01
CA ASN A 80 1.64 8.53 7.06
C ASN A 80 2.31 7.14 7.07
N LEU A 81 1.86 6.26 6.17
CA LEU A 81 2.37 4.89 6.06
C LEU A 81 3.83 4.85 5.55
N GLU A 82 4.26 5.84 4.73
CA GLU A 82 5.67 6.00 4.32
C GLU A 82 6.59 6.09 5.53
N ALA A 83 6.19 6.90 6.52
CA ALA A 83 7.00 7.10 7.73
C ALA A 83 7.11 5.80 8.55
N ILE A 84 6.06 4.99 8.58
CA ILE A 84 6.06 3.68 9.25
C ILE A 84 6.99 2.72 8.51
N ASP A 85 6.85 2.58 7.19
CA ASP A 85 7.69 1.71 6.38
C ASP A 85 9.18 2.11 6.47
N VAL A 86 9.49 3.40 6.42
CA VAL A 86 10.86 3.92 6.62
C VAL A 86 11.40 3.56 7.99
N ALA A 87 10.59 3.73 9.05
CA ALA A 87 11.00 3.39 10.42
C ALA A 87 11.28 1.89 10.59
N MET A 88 10.52 1.02 9.94
CA MET A 88 10.74 -0.43 9.94
C MET A 88 12.03 -0.80 9.20
N ILE A 89 12.22 -0.30 7.97
CA ILE A 89 13.39 -0.56 7.13
C ILE A 89 14.68 -0.09 7.81
N ASP A 90 14.65 1.08 8.45
CA ASP A 90 15.82 1.63 9.14
C ASP A 90 16.25 0.78 10.35
N ARG A 91 15.37 -0.08 10.88
CA ARG A 91 15.68 -0.98 12.01
C ARG A 91 16.11 -2.39 11.60
N ALA A 92 16.01 -2.73 10.31
CA ALA A 92 16.47 -4.01 9.80
C ALA A 92 17.97 -4.24 10.10
N LYS A 93 18.32 -5.45 10.54
CA LYS A 93 19.68 -5.80 10.94
C LYS A 93 20.34 -6.84 10.02
N ARG A 94 19.57 -7.74 9.41
CA ARG A 94 20.09 -8.88 8.64
C ARG A 94 19.50 -8.99 7.25
N THR A 95 18.18 -9.02 7.16
CA THR A 95 17.49 -9.33 5.90
C THR A 95 16.21 -8.53 5.72
N ILE A 96 15.90 -8.19 4.46
CA ILE A 96 14.58 -7.72 4.07
C ILE A 96 14.16 -8.44 2.79
N ASP A 97 13.05 -9.16 2.84
CA ASP A 97 12.44 -9.85 1.69
C ASP A 97 11.19 -9.11 1.26
N ILE A 98 11.18 -8.60 0.04
CA ILE A 98 10.19 -7.63 -0.45
C ILE A 98 9.48 -8.14 -1.70
N ALA A 99 8.15 -8.20 -1.68
CA ALA A 99 7.30 -8.33 -2.86
C ALA A 99 6.45 -7.05 -2.98
N MET A 100 6.83 -6.15 -3.89
CA MET A 100 6.20 -4.84 -4.00
C MET A 100 5.80 -4.52 -5.44
N TYR A 101 4.50 -4.32 -5.66
CA TYR A 101 3.95 -4.05 -6.99
C TYR A 101 4.44 -2.71 -7.52
N SER A 102 3.95 -1.59 -7.03
CA SER A 102 4.42 -0.26 -7.41
C SER A 102 5.44 0.27 -6.40
N PHE A 103 6.54 0.85 -6.91
CA PHE A 103 7.62 1.38 -6.08
C PHE A 103 8.15 2.67 -6.69
N THR A 104 7.49 3.78 -6.38
CA THR A 104 7.84 5.11 -6.86
C THR A 104 8.28 6.05 -5.73
N ASP A 105 8.21 5.57 -4.48
CA ASP A 105 8.58 6.34 -3.31
C ASP A 105 10.09 6.48 -3.14
N ARG A 106 10.56 7.73 -2.97
CA ARG A 106 11.98 8.05 -2.82
C ARG A 106 12.46 7.86 -1.39
N ALA A 107 11.64 8.17 -0.38
CA ALA A 107 12.05 8.05 1.01
C ALA A 107 12.30 6.59 1.38
N ILE A 108 11.43 5.70 0.89
CA ILE A 108 11.60 4.24 1.05
C ILE A 108 12.83 3.74 0.30
N ALA A 109 13.07 4.20 -0.94
CA ALA A 109 14.29 3.85 -1.67
C ALA A 109 15.55 4.28 -0.89
N ASP A 110 15.54 5.48 -0.32
CA ASP A 110 16.65 5.99 0.47
C ASP A 110 16.83 5.20 1.79
N ALA A 111 15.73 4.74 2.43
CA ALA A 111 15.78 3.85 3.59
C ALA A 111 16.40 2.49 3.24
N LEU A 112 16.01 1.87 2.12
CA LEU A 112 16.60 0.62 1.63
C LEU A 112 18.10 0.78 1.35
N LEU A 113 18.53 1.92 0.79
CA LEU A 113 19.95 2.21 0.59
C LEU A 113 20.71 2.40 1.93
N ARG A 114 20.07 2.99 2.93
CA ARG A 114 20.66 3.05 4.29
C ARG A 114 20.80 1.64 4.89
N ALA A 115 19.77 0.80 4.74
CA ALA A 115 19.84 -0.59 5.18
C ALA A 115 20.96 -1.37 4.46
N ALA A 116 21.08 -1.22 3.15
CA ALA A 116 22.16 -1.82 2.36
C ALA A 116 23.56 -1.35 2.83
N ARG A 117 23.74 -0.06 3.15
CA ARG A 117 25.01 0.44 3.72
C ARG A 117 25.34 -0.14 5.08
N ARG A 118 24.35 -0.59 5.84
CA ARG A 118 24.54 -1.33 7.11
C ARG A 118 24.86 -2.80 6.91
N GLY A 119 24.91 -3.29 5.65
CA GLY A 119 25.15 -4.70 5.32
C GLY A 119 23.90 -5.57 5.32
N VAL A 120 22.72 -4.99 5.40
CA VAL A 120 21.46 -5.74 5.34
C VAL A 120 21.29 -6.33 3.94
N ARG A 121 21.06 -7.64 3.85
CA ARG A 121 20.77 -8.33 2.61
C ARG A 121 19.31 -8.13 2.21
N ILE A 122 19.08 -7.59 1.03
CA ILE A 122 17.74 -7.22 0.55
C ILE A 122 17.42 -7.97 -0.74
N ARG A 123 16.31 -8.72 -0.75
CA ARG A 123 15.78 -9.38 -1.94
C ARG A 123 14.46 -8.71 -2.32
N ILE A 124 14.33 -8.28 -3.58
CA ILE A 124 13.14 -7.58 -4.06
C ILE A 124 12.55 -8.34 -5.26
N TYR A 125 11.26 -8.68 -5.17
CA TYR A 125 10.48 -9.27 -6.24
C TYR A 125 9.54 -8.22 -6.83
N ARG A 126 9.67 -7.96 -8.13
CA ARG A 126 8.97 -6.88 -8.82
C ARG A 126 8.08 -7.39 -9.95
N ASP A 127 7.06 -6.61 -10.29
CA ASP A 127 6.25 -6.84 -11.48
C ASP A 127 6.92 -6.26 -12.73
N ARG A 128 6.80 -6.98 -13.86
CA ARG A 128 7.40 -6.57 -15.14
C ARG A 128 6.86 -5.26 -15.68
N ILE A 129 5.58 -4.96 -15.43
CA ILE A 129 4.94 -3.74 -15.94
C ILE A 129 5.39 -2.56 -15.10
N GLN A 130 5.42 -2.73 -13.77
CA GLN A 130 5.72 -1.66 -12.81
C GLN A 130 7.19 -1.18 -12.87
N VAL A 131 8.15 -2.07 -13.15
CA VAL A 131 9.55 -1.65 -13.31
C VAL A 131 9.79 -0.76 -14.54
N ARG A 132 8.78 -0.58 -15.40
CA ARG A 132 8.80 0.33 -16.56
C ARG A 132 8.19 1.70 -16.27
N ASP A 133 7.64 1.90 -15.10
CA ASP A 133 7.12 3.19 -14.68
C ASP A 133 8.27 4.22 -14.64
N ARG A 134 8.01 5.45 -15.11
CA ARG A 134 9.03 6.53 -15.08
C ARG A 134 9.44 6.89 -13.65
N GLY A 135 8.54 6.72 -12.70
CA GLY A 135 8.77 6.97 -11.27
C GLY A 135 9.50 5.84 -10.56
N ASP A 136 9.62 4.63 -11.16
CA ASP A 136 10.17 3.44 -10.49
C ASP A 136 11.58 3.68 -9.92
N LYS A 137 11.79 3.22 -8.68
CA LYS A 137 13.01 3.47 -7.92
C LYS A 137 14.02 2.32 -7.97
N THR A 138 13.71 1.23 -8.66
CA THR A 138 14.62 0.07 -8.76
C THR A 138 16.00 0.46 -9.30
N ARG A 139 16.03 1.29 -10.36
CA ARG A 139 17.27 1.82 -10.94
C ARG A 139 18.12 2.54 -9.88
N ARG A 140 17.50 3.44 -9.09
CA ARG A 140 18.17 4.20 -8.03
C ARG A 140 18.87 3.29 -7.02
N LEU A 141 18.24 2.17 -6.66
CA LEU A 141 18.84 1.21 -5.73
C LEU A 141 20.11 0.60 -6.31
N LEU A 142 20.07 0.12 -7.56
CA LEU A 142 21.13 -0.65 -8.17
C LEU A 142 22.25 0.20 -8.80
N GLU A 143 22.06 1.50 -8.93
CA GLU A 143 23.12 2.44 -9.33
C GLU A 143 24.09 2.74 -8.19
N SER A 144 23.72 2.56 -6.92
CA SER A 144 24.59 2.75 -5.77
C SER A 144 25.52 1.54 -5.56
N LYS A 145 26.73 1.77 -4.99
CA LYS A 145 27.67 0.68 -4.63
C LYS A 145 27.00 -0.27 -3.64
N ALA A 146 26.51 0.23 -2.51
CA ALA A 146 25.86 -0.61 -1.49
C ALA A 146 24.64 -1.37 -2.04
N GLY A 147 23.87 -0.76 -2.95
CA GLY A 147 22.75 -1.45 -3.60
C GLY A 147 23.20 -2.62 -4.46
N ARG A 148 24.26 -2.47 -5.25
CA ARG A 148 24.82 -3.58 -6.05
C ARG A 148 25.38 -4.72 -5.19
N GLU A 149 25.92 -4.41 -4.03
CA GLU A 149 26.50 -5.42 -3.12
C GLU A 149 25.45 -6.16 -2.29
N HIS A 150 24.37 -5.49 -1.88
CA HIS A 150 23.44 -6.01 -0.89
C HIS A 150 22.00 -6.15 -1.36
N ILE A 151 21.63 -5.64 -2.56
CA ILE A 151 20.27 -5.70 -3.08
C ILE A 151 20.21 -6.55 -4.34
N THR A 152 19.38 -7.57 -4.32
CA THR A 152 19.06 -8.38 -5.52
C THR A 152 17.61 -8.16 -5.92
N VAL A 153 17.40 -7.80 -7.20
CA VAL A 153 16.06 -7.59 -7.72
C VAL A 153 15.75 -8.61 -8.81
N LEU A 154 14.72 -9.40 -8.60
CA LEU A 154 14.13 -10.27 -9.60
C LEU A 154 12.79 -9.72 -10.09
N VAL A 155 12.58 -9.84 -11.39
CA VAL A 155 11.38 -9.38 -12.08
C VAL A 155 10.59 -10.59 -12.57
N LYS A 156 9.31 -10.63 -12.22
CA LYS A 156 8.40 -11.68 -12.70
C LYS A 156 8.30 -11.60 -14.21
N ARG A 157 8.64 -12.70 -14.88
CA ARG A 157 8.35 -12.86 -16.32
C ARG A 157 6.91 -13.34 -16.46
N ASN A 158 6.03 -12.46 -16.83
CA ASN A 158 4.60 -12.76 -16.96
C ASN A 158 4.05 -12.29 -18.32
N SER A 159 2.96 -12.91 -18.74
CA SER A 159 2.03 -12.33 -19.70
C SER A 159 1.29 -11.14 -19.08
N SER A 160 0.61 -10.34 -19.87
CA SER A 160 -0.07 -9.12 -19.42
C SER A 160 -1.11 -9.34 -18.30
N ARG A 161 -1.61 -10.56 -18.11
CA ARG A 161 -2.68 -10.89 -17.15
C ARG A 161 -2.17 -11.46 -15.82
N ASN A 162 -0.94 -11.99 -15.76
CA ASN A 162 -0.38 -12.65 -14.57
C ASN A 162 0.56 -11.71 -13.81
N ILE A 163 0.02 -10.66 -13.24
CA ILE A 163 0.81 -9.66 -12.50
C ILE A 163 1.32 -10.18 -11.14
N MET A 164 2.38 -9.59 -10.63
CA MET A 164 2.79 -9.71 -9.23
C MET A 164 2.21 -8.51 -8.47
N HIS A 165 1.13 -8.72 -7.73
CA HIS A 165 0.36 -7.63 -7.12
C HIS A 165 0.51 -7.51 -5.60
N LEU A 166 1.43 -8.25 -5.01
CA LEU A 166 1.72 -8.17 -3.57
C LEU A 166 2.30 -6.80 -3.18
N LYS A 167 2.00 -6.38 -1.96
CA LYS A 167 2.59 -5.25 -1.27
C LYS A 167 2.93 -5.71 0.14
N ALA A 168 4.04 -6.44 0.23
CA ALA A 168 4.44 -7.07 1.48
C ALA A 168 5.97 -7.17 1.58
N TYR A 169 6.47 -7.13 2.80
CA TYR A 169 7.85 -7.47 3.10
C TYR A 169 7.98 -8.13 4.48
N ALA A 170 9.04 -8.92 4.65
CA ALA A 170 9.46 -9.41 5.95
C ALA A 170 10.83 -8.86 6.32
N ILE A 171 11.02 -8.50 7.59
CA ILE A 171 12.29 -8.03 8.17
C ILE A 171 12.81 -9.07 9.14
N ASP A 172 14.04 -9.50 8.93
CA ASP A 172 14.83 -10.36 9.82
C ASP A 172 14.16 -11.70 10.17
N GLY A 173 13.11 -12.12 9.46
CA GLY A 173 12.28 -13.27 9.79
C GLY A 173 11.42 -13.06 11.04
N LEU A 174 11.21 -11.82 11.45
CA LEU A 174 10.53 -11.47 12.70
C LEU A 174 9.26 -10.63 12.50
N ILE A 175 9.25 -9.77 11.51
CA ILE A 175 8.15 -8.82 11.26
C ILE A 175 7.67 -9.00 9.83
N LEU A 176 6.36 -9.10 9.66
CA LEU A 176 5.68 -9.05 8.36
C LEU A 176 4.91 -7.74 8.25
N ARG A 177 5.12 -7.03 7.14
CA ARG A 177 4.25 -5.96 6.67
C ARG A 177 3.46 -6.45 5.47
N THR A 178 2.15 -6.24 5.47
CA THR A 178 1.27 -6.51 4.33
C THR A 178 0.19 -5.44 4.25
N GLY A 179 -0.65 -5.45 3.20
CA GLY A 179 -1.75 -4.50 3.04
C GLY A 179 -2.01 -4.12 1.59
N SER A 180 -2.81 -3.07 1.38
CA SER A 180 -3.14 -2.56 0.06
C SER A 180 -2.17 -1.47 -0.44
N ALA A 181 -1.48 -0.78 0.47
CA ALA A 181 -0.61 0.35 0.16
C ALA A 181 0.59 -0.04 -0.70
N ASN A 182 0.68 0.53 -1.90
CA ASN A 182 1.89 0.50 -2.71
C ASN A 182 2.91 1.50 -2.17
N TRP A 183 4.18 1.27 -2.42
CA TRP A 183 5.24 2.24 -2.14
C TRP A 183 5.21 3.40 -3.15
N SER A 184 4.23 4.24 -3.01
CA SER A 184 4.05 5.46 -3.79
C SER A 184 3.52 6.56 -2.87
N PRO A 185 3.97 7.83 -3.02
CA PRO A 185 3.52 8.91 -2.14
C PRO A 185 2.00 9.00 -1.98
N PRO A 186 1.18 8.87 -3.05
CA PRO A 186 -0.28 8.84 -2.88
C PRO A 186 -0.79 7.61 -2.15
N GLY A 187 -0.15 6.44 -2.38
CA GLY A 187 -0.59 5.17 -1.79
C GLY A 187 -0.32 5.08 -0.30
N GLU A 188 0.65 5.84 0.20
CA GLU A 188 1.12 5.78 1.59
C GLU A 188 0.76 7.02 2.42
N GLY A 189 -0.05 7.94 1.88
CA GLY A 189 -0.39 9.16 2.61
C GLY A 189 0.85 10.01 2.94
N ALA A 190 1.84 10.06 2.05
CA ALA A 190 3.10 10.76 2.23
C ALA A 190 2.94 12.28 2.01
N PHE A 191 2.30 12.96 2.96
CA PHE A 191 1.91 14.38 2.86
C PHE A 191 3.05 15.36 3.05
N CYS A 192 4.18 14.89 3.52
CA CYS A 192 5.24 15.75 4.05
C CYS A 192 6.29 16.13 3.02
N ARG A 193 6.13 15.82 1.76
CA ARG A 193 7.12 16.15 0.74
C ARG A 193 6.98 17.58 0.23
N ARG A 194 8.07 18.33 0.32
CA ARG A 194 8.22 19.63 -0.34
C ARG A 194 7.86 19.49 -1.82
N GLY A 195 6.80 20.16 -2.28
CA GLY A 195 6.31 20.11 -3.66
C GLY A 195 5.21 19.08 -3.94
N TYR A 196 4.84 18.23 -3.02
CA TYR A 196 3.69 17.36 -3.18
C TYR A 196 2.41 18.13 -2.84
N ARG A 197 1.89 18.84 -3.83
CA ARG A 197 0.60 19.56 -3.75
C ARG A 197 -0.55 18.60 -4.02
N SER A 198 -0.81 17.62 -3.21
CA SER A 198 -1.95 16.82 -3.60
C SER A 198 -2.84 16.38 -2.46
N HIS A 199 -3.73 17.26 -2.08
CA HIS A 199 -5.03 16.85 -1.59
C HIS A 199 -5.82 16.02 -2.62
N HIS A 200 -5.38 15.96 -3.88
CA HIS A 200 -6.08 15.31 -4.99
C HIS A 200 -5.57 13.91 -5.36
N ALA A 201 -4.49 13.43 -4.75
CA ALA A 201 -3.91 12.12 -5.08
C ALA A 201 -3.77 11.22 -3.85
N GLN A 202 -4.55 11.47 -2.81
CA GLN A 202 -4.59 10.59 -1.65
C GLN A 202 -5.39 9.33 -1.97
N GLN A 203 -4.87 8.18 -1.55
CA GLN A 203 -5.52 6.90 -1.74
C GLN A 203 -5.82 6.30 -0.38
N ASP A 204 -7.02 5.75 -0.26
CA ASP A 204 -7.44 4.99 0.92
C ASP A 204 -6.78 3.62 0.86
N ASN A 205 -5.80 3.40 1.71
CA ASN A 205 -5.06 2.15 1.79
C ASN A 205 -4.83 1.74 3.24
N ASN A 206 -4.46 0.48 3.42
CA ASN A 206 -4.01 -0.02 4.70
C ASN A 206 -2.59 -0.58 4.64
N LEU A 207 -1.99 -0.63 5.80
CA LEU A 207 -0.75 -1.31 6.13
C LEU A 207 -0.98 -2.08 7.43
N PHE A 208 -0.68 -3.37 7.42
CA PHE A 208 -0.74 -4.22 8.59
C PHE A 208 0.65 -4.74 8.96
N LEU A 209 1.03 -4.57 10.22
CA LEU A 209 2.29 -5.07 10.77
C LEU A 209 2.04 -6.13 11.83
N THR A 210 2.71 -7.28 11.70
CA THR A 210 2.61 -8.36 12.67
C THR A 210 3.94 -9.03 12.96
N MET A 211 4.09 -9.55 14.18
CA MET A 211 5.16 -10.44 14.61
C MET A 211 4.66 -11.88 14.81
N ASP A 212 3.43 -12.18 14.39
CA ASP A 212 2.95 -13.54 14.46
C ASP A 212 3.86 -14.46 13.63
N LYS A 213 4.52 -15.37 14.33
CA LYS A 213 5.53 -16.27 13.74
C LYS A 213 4.95 -17.15 12.63
N LYS A 214 3.68 -17.52 12.74
CA LYS A 214 2.99 -18.35 11.75
C LYS A 214 2.80 -17.57 10.45
N GLU A 215 2.36 -16.32 10.54
CA GLU A 215 2.14 -15.44 9.38
C GLU A 215 3.46 -15.01 8.74
N VAL A 216 4.48 -14.65 9.53
CA VAL A 216 5.83 -14.36 9.03
C VAL A 216 6.38 -15.54 8.26
N ASN A 217 6.40 -16.74 8.84
CA ASN A 217 6.90 -17.95 8.19
C ASN A 217 6.10 -18.31 6.93
N ARG A 218 4.78 -18.08 6.93
CA ARG A 218 3.93 -18.32 5.76
C ARG A 218 4.31 -17.38 4.61
N PHE A 219 4.53 -16.11 4.91
CA PHE A 219 4.99 -15.14 3.91
C PHE A 219 6.37 -15.54 3.36
N GLU A 220 7.34 -15.86 4.21
CA GLU A 220 8.69 -16.24 3.77
C GLU A 220 8.70 -17.47 2.87
N ARG A 221 7.94 -18.52 3.24
CA ARG A 221 7.78 -19.68 2.34
C ARG A 221 7.18 -19.28 0.99
N THR A 222 6.17 -18.43 1.01
CA THR A 222 5.53 -17.92 -0.22
C THR A 222 6.52 -17.08 -1.03
N PHE A 223 7.23 -16.16 -0.38
CA PHE A 223 8.23 -15.33 -1.01
C PHE A 223 9.33 -16.18 -1.66
N ASN A 224 9.93 -17.11 -0.93
CA ASN A 224 10.97 -17.99 -1.46
C ASN A 224 10.48 -18.78 -2.69
N ARG A 225 9.26 -19.30 -2.66
CA ARG A 225 8.66 -20.02 -3.80
C ARG A 225 8.46 -19.13 -5.01
N ILE A 226 7.94 -17.90 -4.86
CA ILE A 226 7.71 -17.00 -6.00
C ILE A 226 9.00 -16.34 -6.50
N TYR A 227 9.93 -16.05 -5.61
CA TYR A 227 11.23 -15.47 -5.92
C TYR A 227 12.14 -16.49 -6.64
N GLY A 228 12.09 -17.76 -6.25
CA GLY A 228 12.88 -18.85 -6.82
C GLY A 228 12.36 -19.43 -8.14
N ARG A 229 11.35 -18.83 -8.79
CA ARG A 229 10.87 -19.34 -10.09
C ARG A 229 11.92 -19.17 -11.17
N GLU A 230 12.20 -20.22 -11.90
CA GLU A 230 13.17 -20.23 -13.03
C GLU A 230 12.84 -19.21 -14.12
N SER A 231 11.56 -18.91 -14.31
CA SER A 231 11.10 -17.91 -15.27
C SER A 231 11.43 -16.47 -14.88
N ASN A 232 11.76 -16.19 -13.62
CA ASN A 232 12.14 -14.85 -13.17
C ASN A 232 13.43 -14.40 -13.86
N ARG A 233 13.60 -13.08 -13.98
CA ARG A 233 14.81 -12.51 -14.58
C ARG A 233 15.41 -11.46 -13.66
N PRO A 234 16.73 -11.40 -13.51
CA PRO A 234 17.39 -10.29 -12.86
C PRO A 234 16.96 -8.97 -13.51
N TRP A 235 16.74 -7.96 -12.70
CA TRP A 235 16.46 -6.62 -13.20
C TRP A 235 17.69 -6.09 -13.97
N ARG A 236 17.44 -5.42 -15.08
CA ARG A 236 18.46 -4.77 -15.90
C ARG A 236 18.02 -3.36 -16.30
N PRO A 237 18.95 -2.40 -16.51
CA PRO A 237 18.63 -1.01 -16.82
C PRO A 237 17.68 -0.82 -18.02
N GLU A 238 17.78 -1.66 -19.02
CA GLU A 238 16.92 -1.62 -20.21
C GLU A 238 15.45 -1.98 -19.91
N MET A 239 15.17 -2.69 -18.82
CA MET A 239 13.80 -3.02 -18.40
C MET A 239 13.02 -1.79 -17.97
N GLY A 240 13.69 -0.76 -17.43
CA GLY A 240 13.10 0.52 -17.04
C GLY A 240 12.90 1.50 -18.19
N ARG A 241 13.23 1.15 -19.43
CA ARG A 241 13.00 2.03 -20.59
C ARG A 241 11.67 1.70 -21.25
N LYS A 242 10.80 2.69 -21.41
CA LYS A 242 9.68 2.56 -22.36
C LYS A 242 10.29 2.45 -23.77
N LYS A 243 9.91 1.41 -24.52
CA LYS A 243 10.16 1.44 -25.97
C LYS A 243 9.47 2.70 -26.49
N GLY A 244 10.25 3.61 -27.09
CA GLY A 244 9.69 4.74 -27.84
C GLY A 244 8.68 4.17 -28.84
N ARG A 245 7.49 4.76 -28.90
CA ARG A 245 6.61 4.55 -30.04
C ARG A 245 7.30 5.27 -31.21
N HIS A 246 7.78 4.48 -32.15
CA HIS A 246 8.06 4.96 -33.51
C HIS A 246 6.75 5.12 -34.24
#